data_b1bb655f504d2319b9a46caa8b52a520
#
_entry.id   b1bb655f504d2319b9a46caa8b52a520
#
_cell.length_a   1.000
_cell.length_b   1.000
_cell.length_c   1.000
_cell.angle_alpha   90.00
_cell.angle_beta   90.00
_cell.angle_gamma   90.00
#
_symmetry.space_group_name_H-M   'P 1'
#
loop_
_entity.id
_entity.type
_entity.pdbx_description
1 polymer ?
#
loop_
_entity_poly.entity_id
_entity_poly.type
_entity_poly.pdbx_seq_one_letter_code
_entity_poly.pdbx_strand_id
1 'polypeptide(L)'
;MKLHIDDTKEYLVIDECSQKEYDQLCISYNKDVKNGRFSPAYKHGTWDGKINFIKGKYLPAGTYQYLFNICEEFGFTCEIENLDILFDNMIDYDEFKEWCDDFFKDNEIKPRYYQVDAAYKALKYRRCMLQLATSAGKTLISFIIFAWLFTHKDNVRKVVMIVPKVDLVLQPREDFFRYNNGKLDIKIQQIYSGCKVEPDANIFIGTYQSLCKECPEYFEQFDAEITDECHLATSSSQIKISGMIKCPYRIGVSGTIPTTKYADGLTLATNFGPIIVDVKAQQLQQEGYISNCKISQIRLDYTSDQQKDAFKNAK
;
A
#
# COMPACT_ATOMS: atom_id res chain seq x y z
N MET A 1 -14.78 19.84 15.35
CA MET A 1 -14.46 18.63 16.14
C MET A 1 -12.99 18.61 16.52
N LYS A 2 -12.64 18.02 17.67
CA LYS A 2 -11.24 17.81 18.11
C LYS A 2 -10.98 16.34 18.27
N LEU A 3 -9.80 15.91 17.83
CA LEU A 3 -9.32 14.53 17.91
C LEU A 3 -7.85 14.54 18.34
N HIS A 4 -7.37 13.40 18.81
CA HIS A 4 -5.93 13.16 18.99
C HIS A 4 -5.53 11.80 18.44
N ILE A 5 -4.23 11.61 18.19
CA ILE A 5 -3.67 10.29 17.86
C ILE A 5 -3.45 9.52 19.16
N ASP A 6 -3.92 8.27 19.23
CA ASP A 6 -3.70 7.41 20.39
C ASP A 6 -2.24 6.96 20.51
N ASP A 7 -1.86 6.44 21.68
CA ASP A 7 -0.47 6.02 21.97
C ASP A 7 0.03 4.90 21.03
N THR A 8 -0.89 4.09 20.49
CA THR A 8 -0.54 3.02 19.54
C THR A 8 -0.30 3.55 18.12
N LYS A 9 -0.70 4.79 17.82
CA LYS A 9 -0.72 5.42 16.50
C LYS A 9 -1.62 4.71 15.48
N GLU A 10 -2.54 3.89 15.96
CA GLU A 10 -3.48 3.14 15.11
C GLU A 10 -4.84 3.84 14.98
N TYR A 11 -5.18 4.70 15.95
CA TYR A 11 -6.49 5.35 15.99
C TYR A 11 -6.41 6.86 16.16
N LEU A 12 -7.35 7.54 15.50
CA LEU A 12 -7.81 8.88 15.86
C LEU A 12 -8.92 8.74 16.88
N VAL A 13 -8.81 9.41 18.00
CA VAL A 13 -9.78 9.39 19.10
C VAL A 13 -10.54 10.70 19.08
N ILE A 14 -11.87 10.65 19.01
CA ILE A 14 -12.72 11.83 19.06
C ILE A 14 -12.83 12.30 20.52
N ASP A 15 -12.37 13.51 20.81
CA ASP A 15 -12.44 14.16 22.11
C ASP A 15 -13.71 15.03 22.20
N GLU A 16 -13.93 15.86 21.16
CA GLU A 16 -15.06 16.79 21.09
C GLU A 16 -15.66 16.79 19.69
N CYS A 17 -16.96 16.53 19.59
CA CYS A 17 -17.73 16.75 18.37
C CYS A 17 -19.19 17.01 18.71
N SER A 18 -19.91 17.72 17.83
CA SER A 18 -21.35 17.84 17.92
C SER A 18 -22.04 16.55 17.47
N GLN A 19 -23.29 16.35 17.88
CA GLN A 19 -24.07 15.18 17.41
C GLN A 19 -24.18 15.14 15.88
N LYS A 20 -24.37 16.29 15.24
CA LYS A 20 -24.44 16.41 13.78
C LYS A 20 -23.15 15.94 13.10
N GLU A 21 -22.00 16.34 13.61
CA GLU A 21 -20.69 15.91 13.09
C GLU A 21 -20.49 14.40 13.27
N TYR A 22 -20.83 13.88 14.44
CA TYR A 22 -20.72 12.44 14.74
C TYR A 22 -21.62 11.59 13.83
N ASP A 23 -22.87 11.99 13.65
CA ASP A 23 -23.82 11.27 12.77
C ASP A 23 -23.32 11.27 11.33
N GLN A 24 -22.77 12.40 10.85
CA GLN A 24 -22.18 12.47 9.51
C GLN A 24 -20.95 11.58 9.37
N LEU A 25 -20.08 11.52 10.37
CA LEU A 25 -18.95 10.59 10.37
C LEU A 25 -19.44 9.14 10.31
N CYS A 26 -20.43 8.77 11.11
CA CYS A 26 -21.00 7.42 11.10
C CYS A 26 -21.54 7.03 9.72
N ILE A 27 -22.20 7.96 9.02
CA ILE A 27 -22.67 7.75 7.64
C ILE A 27 -21.48 7.60 6.69
N SER A 28 -20.51 8.49 6.75
CA SER A 28 -19.37 8.54 5.83
C SER A 28 -18.43 7.33 5.97
N TYR A 29 -18.25 6.82 7.19
CA TYR A 29 -17.39 5.66 7.49
C TYR A 29 -18.12 4.30 7.41
N ASN A 30 -19.43 4.29 7.14
CA ASN A 30 -20.21 3.07 6.89
C ASN A 30 -20.26 2.80 5.39
N LYS A 31 -19.37 1.94 4.88
CA LYS A 31 -19.11 1.76 3.45
C LYS A 31 -19.69 0.48 2.89
N ASP A 32 -20.28 0.59 1.71
CA ASP A 32 -20.75 -0.56 0.94
C ASP A 32 -19.57 -1.42 0.48
N VAL A 33 -19.70 -2.74 0.66
CA VAL A 33 -18.76 -3.72 0.12
C VAL A 33 -19.14 -3.98 -1.34
N LYS A 34 -18.17 -3.81 -2.24
CA LYS A 34 -18.39 -4.09 -3.67
C LYS A 34 -18.86 -5.53 -3.86
N ASN A 35 -20.00 -5.69 -4.53
CA ASN A 35 -20.66 -6.99 -4.70
C ASN A 35 -21.16 -7.67 -3.40
N GLY A 36 -21.16 -7.02 -2.26
CA GLY A 36 -21.60 -7.56 -0.96
C GLY A 36 -23.00 -8.18 -1.01
N ARG A 37 -23.92 -7.57 -1.79
CA ARG A 37 -25.29 -8.09 -2.01
C ARG A 37 -25.38 -9.51 -2.60
N PHE A 38 -24.31 -10.02 -3.19
CA PHE A 38 -24.26 -11.37 -3.73
C PHE A 38 -23.75 -12.41 -2.69
N SER A 39 -23.24 -11.96 -1.54
CA SER A 39 -22.76 -12.85 -0.49
C SER A 39 -23.92 -13.66 0.12
N PRO A 40 -23.65 -14.89 0.60
CA PRO A 40 -24.65 -15.67 1.33
C PRO A 40 -25.19 -14.94 2.58
N ALA A 41 -24.32 -14.28 3.34
CA ALA A 41 -24.70 -13.55 4.56
C ALA A 41 -25.69 -12.42 4.27
N TYR A 42 -25.50 -11.66 3.17
CA TYR A 42 -26.45 -10.64 2.75
C TYR A 42 -27.80 -11.28 2.33
N LYS A 43 -27.76 -12.33 1.51
CA LYS A 43 -28.97 -13.03 1.06
C LYS A 43 -29.79 -13.67 2.19
N HIS A 44 -29.12 -14.08 3.28
CA HIS A 44 -29.75 -14.60 4.48
C HIS A 44 -30.18 -13.52 5.48
N GLY A 45 -29.93 -12.23 5.19
CA GLY A 45 -30.27 -11.12 6.06
C GLY A 45 -29.44 -11.02 7.34
N THR A 46 -28.30 -11.73 7.42
CA THR A 46 -27.40 -11.72 8.58
C THR A 46 -26.34 -10.63 8.49
N TRP A 47 -26.24 -9.92 7.38
CA TRP A 47 -25.33 -8.82 7.13
C TRP A 47 -25.95 -7.84 6.15
N ASP A 48 -25.74 -6.55 6.35
CA ASP A 48 -26.29 -5.44 5.55
C ASP A 48 -25.46 -5.07 4.30
N GLY A 49 -24.38 -5.78 4.02
CA GLY A 49 -23.50 -5.52 2.88
C GLY A 49 -22.49 -4.39 3.10
N LYS A 50 -22.35 -3.89 4.33
CA LYS A 50 -21.49 -2.75 4.68
C LYS A 50 -20.42 -3.11 5.70
N ILE A 51 -19.38 -2.28 5.74
CA ILE A 51 -18.35 -2.28 6.79
C ILE A 51 -18.37 -0.93 7.47
N ASN A 52 -18.52 -0.94 8.79
CA ASN A 52 -18.38 0.25 9.62
C ASN A 52 -16.95 0.36 10.13
N PHE A 53 -16.28 1.47 9.80
CA PHE A 53 -14.89 1.74 10.21
C PHE A 53 -14.80 2.56 11.50
N ILE A 54 -15.90 3.11 12.01
CA ILE A 54 -15.94 3.78 13.31
C ILE A 54 -16.32 2.77 14.40
N LYS A 55 -15.56 2.77 15.49
CA LYS A 55 -15.85 1.97 16.68
C LYS A 55 -15.98 2.90 17.90
N GLY A 56 -17.22 3.32 18.18
CA GLY A 56 -17.46 4.34 19.20
C GLY A 56 -16.73 5.64 18.84
N LYS A 57 -15.79 6.08 19.67
CA LYS A 57 -15.01 7.29 19.41
C LYS A 57 -13.72 7.09 18.60
N TYR A 58 -13.45 5.86 18.13
CA TYR A 58 -12.21 5.51 17.44
C TYR A 58 -12.39 5.42 15.94
N LEU A 59 -11.55 6.16 15.18
CA LEU A 59 -11.39 6.06 13.73
C LEU A 59 -9.98 5.55 13.42
N PRO A 60 -9.77 4.78 12.34
CA PRO A 60 -8.42 4.36 11.96
C PRO A 60 -7.52 5.55 11.65
N ALA A 61 -6.33 5.65 12.25
CA ALA A 61 -5.41 6.78 12.07
C ALA A 61 -5.02 6.98 10.59
N GLY A 62 -4.83 5.89 9.83
CA GLY A 62 -4.51 5.96 8.40
C GLY A 62 -5.57 6.67 7.54
N THR A 63 -6.79 6.90 8.08
CA THR A 63 -7.87 7.57 7.36
C THR A 63 -7.93 9.08 7.61
N TYR A 64 -6.91 9.70 8.22
CA TYR A 64 -6.92 11.13 8.56
C TYR A 64 -7.20 12.04 7.37
N GLN A 65 -6.65 11.73 6.19
CA GLN A 65 -6.91 12.50 4.98
C GLN A 65 -8.37 12.37 4.53
N TYR A 66 -8.95 11.18 4.67
CA TYR A 66 -10.36 10.95 4.38
C TYR A 66 -11.26 11.75 5.35
N LEU A 67 -10.88 11.83 6.63
CA LEU A 67 -11.56 12.68 7.61
C LEU A 67 -11.51 14.15 7.21
N PHE A 68 -10.37 14.68 6.79
CA PHE A 68 -10.25 16.06 6.31
C PHE A 68 -11.15 16.33 5.10
N ASN A 69 -11.20 15.39 4.14
CA ASN A 69 -12.07 15.52 2.97
C ASN A 69 -13.56 15.58 3.36
N ILE A 70 -13.99 14.78 4.35
CA ILE A 70 -15.36 14.85 4.89
C ILE A 70 -15.60 16.22 5.53
N CYS A 71 -14.68 16.72 6.33
CA CYS A 71 -14.80 18.00 7.00
C CYS A 71 -14.92 19.14 5.98
N GLU A 72 -14.14 19.11 4.92
CA GLU A 72 -14.20 20.08 3.82
C GLU A 72 -15.55 20.00 3.09
N GLU A 73 -16.02 18.80 2.74
CA GLU A 73 -17.28 18.56 2.03
C GLU A 73 -18.50 19.07 2.81
N PHE A 74 -18.52 18.89 4.13
CA PHE A 74 -19.65 19.24 4.98
C PHE A 74 -19.47 20.55 5.75
N GLY A 75 -18.37 21.28 5.54
CA GLY A 75 -18.08 22.55 6.18
C GLY A 75 -17.80 22.43 7.69
N PHE A 76 -17.21 21.32 8.14
CA PHE A 76 -16.82 21.10 9.52
C PHE A 76 -15.39 21.58 9.78
N THR A 77 -15.13 22.10 10.97
CA THR A 77 -13.76 22.38 11.42
C THR A 77 -13.20 21.15 12.15
N CYS A 78 -12.00 20.71 11.78
CA CYS A 78 -11.35 19.57 12.37
C CYS A 78 -9.92 19.93 12.79
N GLU A 79 -9.57 19.61 14.03
CA GLU A 79 -8.25 19.72 14.60
C GLU A 79 -7.83 18.35 15.13
N ILE A 80 -6.63 17.90 14.74
CA ILE A 80 -6.06 16.63 15.22
C ILE A 80 -4.78 16.97 15.98
N GLU A 81 -4.81 16.77 17.28
CA GLU A 81 -3.62 16.93 18.13
C GLU A 81 -2.59 15.83 17.82
N ASN A 82 -1.32 16.21 17.83
CA ASN A 82 -0.18 15.31 17.60
C ASN A 82 -0.20 14.58 16.26
N LEU A 83 -0.84 15.14 15.23
CA LEU A 83 -0.86 14.53 13.88
C LEU A 83 0.56 14.33 13.33
N ASP A 84 1.50 15.20 13.70
CA ASP A 84 2.91 15.17 13.30
C ASP A 84 3.63 13.88 13.71
N ILE A 85 3.17 13.15 14.74
CA ILE A 85 3.77 11.87 15.16
C ILE A 85 3.61 10.75 14.13
N LEU A 86 2.68 10.92 13.17
CA LEU A 86 2.51 9.98 12.06
C LEU A 86 3.58 10.15 10.98
N PHE A 87 4.35 11.25 11.01
CA PHE A 87 5.32 11.59 9.99
C PHE A 87 6.76 11.48 10.51
N ASP A 88 7.71 11.30 9.60
CA ASP A 88 9.13 11.44 9.90
C ASP A 88 9.61 12.83 9.45
N ASN A 89 9.50 13.80 10.36
CA ASN A 89 9.87 15.18 10.08
C ASN A 89 11.39 15.42 10.11
N MET A 90 12.19 14.40 10.44
CA MET A 90 13.65 14.49 10.50
C MET A 90 14.32 14.23 9.15
N ILE A 91 13.56 13.77 8.15
CA ILE A 91 14.11 13.47 6.82
C ILE A 91 14.04 14.75 5.97
N ASP A 92 15.21 15.31 5.63
CA ASP A 92 15.33 16.40 4.68
C ASP A 92 15.39 15.88 3.24
N TYR A 93 14.77 16.61 2.30
CA TYR A 93 14.70 16.16 0.90
C TYR A 93 16.04 16.25 0.17
N ASP A 94 16.79 17.32 0.41
CA ASP A 94 18.06 17.56 -0.29
C ASP A 94 19.11 16.56 0.22
N GLU A 95 19.16 16.29 1.52
CA GLU A 95 20.00 15.26 2.12
C GLU A 95 19.64 13.87 1.58
N PHE A 96 18.36 13.54 1.51
CA PHE A 96 17.90 12.27 0.95
C PHE A 96 18.29 12.11 -0.53
N LYS A 97 18.14 13.16 -1.31
CA LYS A 97 18.50 13.19 -2.73
C LYS A 97 20.00 13.03 -2.93
N GLU A 98 20.82 13.76 -2.18
CA GLU A 98 22.27 13.66 -2.22
C GLU A 98 22.73 12.23 -1.87
N TRP A 99 22.16 11.64 -0.84
CA TRP A 99 22.41 10.24 -0.50
C TRP A 99 22.03 9.29 -1.64
N CYS A 100 20.88 9.46 -2.27
CA CYS A 100 20.49 8.65 -3.42
C CYS A 100 21.48 8.77 -4.56
N ASP A 101 21.89 9.99 -4.91
CA ASP A 101 22.84 10.27 -6.00
C ASP A 101 24.19 9.59 -5.70
N ASP A 102 24.68 9.65 -4.46
CA ASP A 102 25.94 9.00 -4.05
C ASP A 102 25.79 7.47 -3.98
N PHE A 103 24.69 6.97 -3.41
CA PHE A 103 24.43 5.53 -3.33
C PHE A 103 24.39 4.87 -4.71
N PHE A 104 23.82 5.51 -5.72
CA PHE A 104 23.73 4.96 -7.07
C PHE A 104 24.84 5.44 -8.01
N LYS A 105 25.84 6.21 -7.53
CA LYS A 105 26.88 6.82 -8.37
C LYS A 105 27.59 5.84 -9.29
N ASP A 106 27.99 4.68 -8.76
CA ASP A 106 28.72 3.63 -9.48
C ASP A 106 27.83 2.46 -9.92
N ASN A 107 26.51 2.65 -9.88
CA ASN A 107 25.55 1.64 -10.29
C ASN A 107 25.13 1.86 -11.75
N GLU A 108 24.94 0.79 -12.51
CA GLU A 108 24.39 0.85 -13.87
C GLU A 108 22.98 1.45 -13.91
N ILE A 109 22.22 1.25 -12.82
CA ILE A 109 20.86 1.74 -12.68
C ILE A 109 20.88 3.05 -11.89
N LYS A 110 20.34 4.10 -12.51
CA LYS A 110 20.14 5.40 -11.86
C LYS A 110 18.66 5.61 -11.58
N PRO A 111 18.28 5.91 -10.33
CA PRO A 111 16.90 6.27 -10.03
C PRO A 111 16.47 7.51 -10.82
N ARG A 112 15.24 7.49 -11.31
CA ARG A 112 14.62 8.66 -11.94
C ARG A 112 14.09 9.59 -10.87
N TYR A 113 13.95 10.89 -11.20
CA TYR A 113 13.53 11.90 -10.23
C TYR A 113 12.24 11.53 -9.47
N TYR A 114 11.22 11.01 -10.17
CA TYR A 114 9.96 10.63 -9.55
C TYR A 114 10.08 9.39 -8.63
N GLN A 115 11.08 8.53 -8.86
CA GLN A 115 11.37 7.39 -7.99
C GLN A 115 12.01 7.85 -6.69
N VAL A 116 12.92 8.82 -6.76
CA VAL A 116 13.52 9.48 -5.59
C VAL A 116 12.44 10.21 -4.79
N ASP A 117 11.61 11.02 -5.47
CA ASP A 117 10.51 11.75 -4.83
C ASP A 117 9.49 10.81 -4.16
N ALA A 118 9.12 9.71 -4.82
CA ALA A 118 8.21 8.71 -4.27
C ALA A 118 8.79 8.03 -3.03
N ALA A 119 10.05 7.64 -3.05
CA ALA A 119 10.73 7.03 -1.91
C ALA A 119 10.85 8.00 -0.73
N TYR A 120 11.25 9.25 -0.98
CA TYR A 120 11.29 10.30 0.04
C TYR A 120 9.92 10.49 0.72
N LYS A 121 8.87 10.68 -0.07
CA LYS A 121 7.52 10.86 0.45
C LYS A 121 7.07 9.64 1.26
N ALA A 122 7.36 8.43 0.80
CA ALA A 122 7.02 7.21 1.53
C ALA A 122 7.69 7.17 2.91
N LEU A 123 8.96 7.51 2.99
CA LEU A 123 9.71 7.59 4.25
C LEU A 123 9.16 8.67 5.18
N LYS A 124 8.89 9.86 4.64
CA LYS A 124 8.35 10.99 5.41
C LYS A 124 6.97 10.69 5.99
N TYR A 125 6.08 10.09 5.19
CA TYR A 125 4.71 9.78 5.63
C TYR A 125 4.60 8.48 6.41
N ARG A 126 5.61 7.62 6.40
CA ARG A 126 5.66 6.32 7.09
C ARG A 126 4.52 5.36 6.74
N ARG A 127 3.27 5.84 6.77
CA ARG A 127 2.07 5.08 6.39
C ARG A 127 1.41 5.77 5.20
N CYS A 128 1.54 5.15 4.01
CA CYS A 128 1.03 5.75 2.78
C CYS A 128 0.87 4.75 1.64
N MET A 129 0.17 5.17 0.62
CA MET A 129 0.06 4.45 -0.64
C MET A 129 0.73 5.24 -1.77
N LEU A 130 1.45 4.51 -2.64
CA LEU A 130 2.06 5.01 -3.85
C LEU A 130 1.31 4.41 -5.05
N GLN A 131 0.58 5.24 -5.78
CA GLN A 131 -0.05 4.83 -7.02
C GLN A 131 0.94 5.04 -8.17
N LEU A 132 1.51 3.95 -8.65
CA LEU A 132 2.61 3.95 -9.62
C LEU A 132 2.24 3.08 -10.82
N ALA A 133 2.24 3.67 -12.00
CA ALA A 133 1.95 2.94 -13.25
C ALA A 133 2.84 1.68 -13.40
N THR A 134 2.37 0.72 -14.18
CA THR A 134 3.20 -0.41 -14.61
C THR A 134 4.48 0.09 -15.26
N SER A 135 5.60 -0.56 -14.96
CA SER A 135 6.95 -0.15 -15.42
C SER A 135 7.48 1.17 -14.85
N ALA A 136 6.84 1.77 -13.83
CA ALA A 136 7.39 2.91 -13.10
C ALA A 136 8.60 2.57 -12.22
N GLY A 137 8.96 1.28 -12.08
CA GLY A 137 10.09 0.84 -11.27
C GLY A 137 9.76 0.70 -9.78
N LYS A 138 8.59 0.16 -9.46
CA LYS A 138 8.13 -0.09 -8.08
C LYS A 138 9.17 -0.81 -7.21
N THR A 139 9.84 -1.82 -7.78
CA THR A 139 10.89 -2.60 -7.10
C THR A 139 12.10 -1.75 -6.71
N LEU A 140 12.52 -0.82 -7.57
CA LEU A 140 13.63 0.10 -7.27
C LEU A 140 13.24 1.08 -6.17
N ILE A 141 12.02 1.62 -6.19
CA ILE A 141 11.51 2.50 -5.14
C ILE A 141 11.50 1.75 -3.79
N SER A 142 11.03 0.51 -3.77
CA SER A 142 11.03 -0.33 -2.56
C SER A 142 12.45 -0.57 -2.04
N PHE A 143 13.41 -0.83 -2.93
CA PHE A 143 14.81 -0.97 -2.55
C PHE A 143 15.39 0.32 -1.97
N ILE A 144 15.14 1.49 -2.59
CA ILE A 144 15.62 2.78 -2.09
C ILE A 144 15.11 3.04 -0.66
N ILE A 145 13.82 2.75 -0.40
CA ILE A 145 13.23 2.90 0.93
C ILE A 145 13.95 2.01 1.95
N PHE A 146 14.15 0.73 1.65
CA PHE A 146 14.84 -0.19 2.56
C PHE A 146 16.31 0.19 2.76
N ALA A 147 17.02 0.55 1.69
CA ALA A 147 18.41 0.97 1.77
C ALA A 147 18.59 2.23 2.63
N TRP A 148 17.72 3.22 2.49
CA TRP A 148 17.73 4.40 3.35
C TRP A 148 17.49 4.03 4.81
N LEU A 149 16.48 3.20 5.09
CA LEU A 149 16.17 2.78 6.46
C LEU A 149 17.34 2.05 7.11
N PHE A 150 18.02 1.16 6.40
CA PHE A 150 19.20 0.46 6.94
C PHE A 150 20.41 1.37 7.18
N THR A 151 20.52 2.48 6.44
CA THR A 151 21.67 3.39 6.58
C THR A 151 21.45 4.54 7.58
N HIS A 152 20.17 4.92 7.84
CA HIS A 152 19.87 6.13 8.61
C HIS A 152 18.99 5.90 9.85
N LYS A 153 18.57 4.65 10.09
CA LYS A 153 17.72 4.31 11.24
C LYS A 153 18.31 3.13 12.00
N ASP A 154 19.04 3.41 13.06
CA ASP A 154 19.72 2.40 13.89
C ASP A 154 18.78 1.32 14.46
N ASN A 155 17.50 1.65 14.60
CA ASN A 155 16.48 0.73 15.09
C ASN A 155 15.79 -0.11 14.00
N VAL A 156 16.07 0.13 12.72
CA VAL A 156 15.53 -0.69 11.62
C VAL A 156 16.51 -1.82 11.30
N ARG A 157 16.08 -3.06 11.53
CA ARG A 157 16.90 -4.25 11.35
C ARG A 157 16.32 -5.26 10.37
N LYS A 158 14.98 -5.35 10.32
CA LYS A 158 14.28 -6.30 9.46
C LYS A 158 13.11 -5.64 8.76
N VAL A 159 13.03 -5.89 7.47
CA VAL A 159 11.95 -5.37 6.62
C VAL A 159 11.26 -6.49 5.86
N VAL A 160 9.99 -6.33 5.56
CA VAL A 160 9.21 -7.31 4.79
C VAL A 160 8.60 -6.69 3.54
N MET A 161 8.75 -7.38 2.42
CA MET A 161 8.04 -7.09 1.16
C MET A 161 7.00 -8.18 0.92
N ILE A 162 5.75 -7.78 0.79
CA ILE A 162 4.63 -8.69 0.54
C ILE A 162 4.22 -8.58 -0.92
N VAL A 163 4.17 -9.71 -1.60
CA VAL A 163 3.86 -9.79 -3.04
C VAL A 163 2.68 -10.74 -3.30
N PRO A 164 1.92 -10.56 -4.39
CA PRO A 164 0.72 -11.37 -4.63
C PRO A 164 1.01 -12.80 -5.12
N LYS A 165 2.17 -13.05 -5.74
CA LYS A 165 2.47 -14.35 -6.39
C LYS A 165 3.92 -14.76 -6.18
N VAL A 166 4.18 -16.08 -6.25
CA VAL A 166 5.53 -16.65 -6.06
C VAL A 166 6.55 -16.13 -7.08
N ASP A 167 6.16 -15.98 -8.35
CA ASP A 167 7.06 -15.45 -9.38
C ASP A 167 7.57 -14.04 -9.03
N LEU A 168 6.75 -13.26 -8.32
CA LEU A 168 7.11 -11.94 -7.80
C LEU A 168 7.92 -11.99 -6.49
N VAL A 169 8.24 -13.17 -5.95
CA VAL A 169 9.19 -13.32 -4.84
C VAL A 169 10.61 -13.46 -5.38
N LEU A 170 10.77 -14.11 -6.53
CA LEU A 170 12.10 -14.42 -7.11
C LEU A 170 12.76 -13.19 -7.72
N GLN A 171 12.04 -12.46 -8.55
CA GLN A 171 12.55 -11.30 -9.27
C GLN A 171 13.08 -10.16 -8.36
N PRO A 172 12.36 -9.67 -7.32
CA PRO A 172 12.89 -8.62 -6.44
C PRO A 172 14.18 -9.01 -5.73
N ARG A 173 14.42 -10.30 -5.43
CA ARG A 173 15.66 -10.76 -4.83
C ARG A 173 16.85 -10.43 -5.71
N GLU A 174 16.78 -10.80 -6.99
CA GLU A 174 17.86 -10.54 -7.96
C GLU A 174 18.05 -9.04 -8.20
N ASP A 175 16.93 -8.34 -8.34
CA ASP A 175 16.91 -6.88 -8.52
C ASP A 175 17.56 -6.16 -7.33
N PHE A 176 17.26 -6.57 -6.10
CA PHE A 176 17.82 -5.95 -4.90
C PHE A 176 19.34 -6.14 -4.80
N PHE A 177 19.86 -7.32 -5.14
CA PHE A 177 21.32 -7.52 -5.19
C PHE A 177 21.97 -6.64 -6.27
N ARG A 178 21.33 -6.49 -7.43
CA ARG A 178 21.82 -5.65 -8.52
C ARG A 178 21.79 -4.17 -8.11
N TYR A 179 20.71 -3.68 -7.47
CA TYR A 179 20.60 -2.32 -6.99
C TYR A 179 21.57 -2.02 -5.85
N ASN A 180 21.77 -2.98 -4.98
CA ASN A 180 22.71 -2.86 -3.86
C ASN A 180 24.16 -2.71 -4.29
N ASN A 181 24.56 -3.39 -5.36
CA ASN A 181 25.93 -3.37 -5.88
C ASN A 181 26.99 -3.56 -4.78
N GLY A 182 26.73 -4.41 -3.79
CA GLY A 182 27.64 -4.73 -2.69
C GLY A 182 27.80 -3.65 -1.60
N LYS A 183 27.00 -2.59 -1.60
CA LYS A 183 27.12 -1.45 -0.67
C LYS A 183 26.59 -1.74 0.74
N LEU A 184 25.58 -2.59 0.86
CA LEU A 184 24.99 -2.99 2.14
C LEU A 184 25.11 -4.50 2.32
N ASP A 185 25.24 -4.96 3.57
CA ASP A 185 25.13 -6.37 3.91
C ASP A 185 23.64 -6.78 3.95
N ILE A 186 23.09 -7.12 2.78
CA ILE A 186 21.72 -7.60 2.64
C ILE A 186 21.67 -9.12 2.56
N LYS A 187 20.80 -9.72 3.38
CA LYS A 187 20.47 -11.16 3.36
C LYS A 187 18.96 -11.30 3.19
N ILE A 188 18.56 -11.98 2.12
CA ILE A 188 17.16 -12.02 1.68
C ILE A 188 16.56 -13.39 1.92
N GLN A 189 15.58 -13.46 2.86
CA GLN A 189 14.73 -14.62 3.07
C GLN A 189 13.52 -14.55 2.13
N GLN A 190 13.41 -15.54 1.27
CA GLN A 190 12.20 -15.75 0.47
C GLN A 190 11.22 -16.65 1.24
N ILE A 191 9.91 -16.29 1.24
CA ILE A 191 8.87 -17.00 2.01
C ILE A 191 7.81 -17.53 1.05
N TYR A 192 8.00 -18.76 0.60
CA TYR A 192 7.07 -19.58 -0.17
C TYR A 192 7.30 -21.06 0.10
N SER A 193 6.41 -21.93 -0.37
CA SER A 193 6.54 -23.38 -0.13
C SER A 193 7.83 -23.95 -0.71
N GLY A 194 8.64 -24.58 0.14
CA GLY A 194 9.89 -25.23 -0.25
C GLY A 194 11.13 -24.33 -0.29
N CYS A 195 11.04 -23.08 0.14
CA CYS A 195 12.22 -22.22 0.24
C CYS A 195 13.16 -22.66 1.40
N LYS A 196 14.45 -22.39 1.24
CA LYS A 196 15.45 -22.61 2.29
C LYS A 196 15.43 -21.45 3.27
N VAL A 197 15.76 -21.73 4.53
CA VAL A 197 15.94 -20.69 5.55
C VAL A 197 17.26 -19.98 5.31
N GLU A 198 17.24 -18.65 5.26
CA GLU A 198 18.42 -17.79 5.19
C GLU A 198 18.74 -17.29 6.61
N PRO A 199 19.85 -17.76 7.22
CA PRO A 199 20.24 -17.27 8.53
C PRO A 199 20.52 -15.76 8.51
N ASP A 200 20.13 -15.09 9.58
CA ASP A 200 20.36 -13.65 9.78
C ASP A 200 19.79 -12.74 8.68
N ALA A 201 18.73 -13.18 8.01
CA ALA A 201 18.07 -12.37 6.99
C ALA A 201 17.57 -11.05 7.58
N ASN A 202 17.77 -9.96 6.82
CA ASN A 202 17.29 -8.63 7.15
C ASN A 202 16.22 -8.13 6.16
N ILE A 203 16.08 -8.76 4.99
CA ILE A 203 14.99 -8.51 4.04
C ILE A 203 14.20 -9.81 3.87
N PHE A 204 12.90 -9.73 4.02
CA PHE A 204 11.98 -10.84 3.86
C PHE A 204 11.04 -10.55 2.69
N ILE A 205 10.92 -11.48 1.73
CA ILE A 205 10.03 -11.34 0.58
C ILE A 205 9.10 -12.54 0.55
N GLY A 206 7.80 -12.31 0.76
CA GLY A 206 6.84 -13.39 0.89
C GLY A 206 5.52 -13.13 0.19
N THR A 207 4.80 -14.22 -0.12
CA THR A 207 3.44 -14.13 -0.62
C THR A 207 2.42 -14.03 0.53
N TYR A 208 1.28 -13.40 0.27
CA TYR A 208 0.17 -13.40 1.23
C TYR A 208 -0.23 -14.80 1.70
N GLN A 209 -0.27 -15.78 0.76
CA GLN A 209 -0.67 -17.15 1.07
C GLN A 209 0.31 -17.86 2.00
N SER A 210 1.58 -17.49 1.96
CA SER A 210 2.59 -18.04 2.87
C SER A 210 2.57 -17.33 4.21
N LEU A 211 2.55 -16.01 4.20
CA LEU A 211 2.60 -15.18 5.42
C LEU A 211 1.33 -15.30 6.28
N CYS A 212 0.15 -15.52 5.69
CA CYS A 212 -1.09 -15.68 6.49
C CYS A 212 -1.11 -16.93 7.39
N LYS A 213 -0.14 -17.83 7.25
CA LYS A 213 0.04 -19.02 8.09
C LYS A 213 0.87 -18.73 9.34
N GLU A 214 1.60 -17.63 9.35
CA GLU A 214 2.42 -17.22 10.48
C GLU A 214 1.56 -16.68 11.62
N CYS A 215 2.06 -16.79 12.84
CA CYS A 215 1.41 -16.24 14.03
C CYS A 215 1.67 -14.72 14.14
N PRO A 216 0.87 -13.97 14.91
CA PRO A 216 1.06 -12.54 15.07
C PRO A 216 2.46 -12.14 15.55
N GLU A 217 3.05 -12.92 16.45
CA GLU A 217 4.37 -12.68 17.05
C GLU A 217 5.49 -12.73 15.99
N TYR A 218 5.29 -13.49 14.90
CA TYR A 218 6.22 -13.51 13.78
C TYR A 218 6.40 -12.14 13.14
N PHE A 219 5.33 -11.32 13.12
CA PHE A 219 5.35 -10.01 12.49
C PHE A 219 5.94 -8.91 13.37
N GLU A 220 6.10 -9.13 14.67
CA GLU A 220 6.68 -8.16 15.61
C GLU A 220 8.16 -7.87 15.32
N GLN A 221 8.84 -8.76 14.58
CA GLN A 221 10.23 -8.57 14.20
C GLN A 221 10.47 -7.54 13.10
N PHE A 222 9.40 -7.10 12.38
CA PHE A 222 9.56 -6.21 11.22
C PHE A 222 9.40 -4.76 11.60
N ASP A 223 10.33 -3.94 11.14
CA ASP A 223 10.39 -2.49 11.35
C ASP A 223 9.76 -1.72 10.18
N ALA A 224 9.68 -2.34 9.01
CA ALA A 224 9.04 -1.77 7.82
C ALA A 224 8.38 -2.85 6.95
N GLU A 225 7.25 -2.48 6.35
CA GLU A 225 6.47 -3.27 5.39
C GLU A 225 6.30 -2.50 4.09
N ILE A 226 6.54 -3.18 2.97
CA ILE A 226 6.09 -2.74 1.65
C ILE A 226 5.21 -3.83 1.04
N THR A 227 3.99 -3.47 0.69
CA THR A 227 3.04 -4.38 0.04
C THR A 227 2.88 -4.01 -1.43
N ASP A 228 3.38 -4.87 -2.31
CA ASP A 228 3.20 -4.73 -3.75
C ASP A 228 1.80 -5.20 -4.18
N GLU A 229 1.24 -4.52 -5.18
CA GLU A 229 -0.15 -4.69 -5.62
C GLU A 229 -1.15 -4.61 -4.44
N CYS A 230 -0.96 -3.61 -3.58
CA CYS A 230 -1.73 -3.43 -2.34
C CYS A 230 -3.25 -3.36 -2.56
N HIS A 231 -3.72 -3.04 -3.77
CA HIS A 231 -5.14 -3.06 -4.11
C HIS A 231 -5.79 -4.44 -3.91
N LEU A 232 -4.99 -5.52 -3.88
CA LEU A 232 -5.44 -6.87 -3.55
C LEU A 232 -5.58 -7.09 -2.04
N ALA A 233 -5.02 -6.20 -1.19
CA ALA A 233 -5.03 -6.32 0.27
C ALA A 233 -6.41 -6.06 0.91
N THR A 234 -7.47 -6.28 0.17
CA THR A 234 -8.87 -6.20 0.61
C THR A 234 -9.50 -7.59 0.84
N SER A 235 -8.80 -8.67 0.48
CA SER A 235 -9.23 -10.03 0.78
C SER A 235 -9.04 -10.38 2.26
N SER A 236 -9.81 -11.34 2.77
CA SER A 236 -9.82 -11.70 4.20
C SER A 236 -8.45 -12.11 4.75
N SER A 237 -7.65 -12.86 3.98
CA SER A 237 -6.30 -13.26 4.38
C SER A 237 -5.32 -12.09 4.41
N GLN A 238 -5.46 -11.16 3.50
CA GLN A 238 -4.61 -9.97 3.41
C GLN A 238 -4.95 -8.94 4.49
N ILE A 239 -6.24 -8.72 4.76
CA ILE A 239 -6.69 -7.91 5.91
C ILE A 239 -6.16 -8.48 7.22
N LYS A 240 -6.16 -9.81 7.35
CA LYS A 240 -5.59 -10.49 8.54
C LYS A 240 -4.11 -10.15 8.72
N ILE A 241 -3.29 -10.25 7.67
CA ILE A 241 -1.85 -9.94 7.74
C ILE A 241 -1.64 -8.47 8.09
N SER A 242 -2.28 -7.55 7.37
CA SER A 242 -2.16 -6.11 7.65
C SER A 242 -2.59 -5.74 9.07
N GLY A 243 -3.51 -6.51 9.66
CA GLY A 243 -3.91 -6.36 11.06
C GLY A 243 -2.86 -6.85 12.07
N MET A 244 -1.96 -7.75 11.66
CA MET A 244 -0.89 -8.30 12.50
C MET A 244 0.40 -7.46 12.43
N ILE A 245 0.66 -6.80 11.30
CA ILE A 245 1.86 -5.97 11.12
C ILE A 245 1.63 -4.60 11.77
N LYS A 246 2.46 -4.25 12.74
CA LYS A 246 2.38 -3.00 13.53
C LYS A 246 3.61 -2.11 13.39
N CYS A 247 4.44 -2.36 12.39
CA CYS A 247 5.64 -1.57 12.16
C CYS A 247 5.32 -0.10 11.82
N PRO A 248 6.26 0.83 12.10
CA PRO A 248 6.05 2.27 11.86
C PRO A 248 5.93 2.61 10.37
N TYR A 249 6.65 1.88 9.48
CA TYR A 249 6.64 2.12 8.04
C TYR A 249 5.77 1.06 7.36
N ARG A 250 4.59 1.46 6.88
CA ARG A 250 3.64 0.59 6.15
C ARG A 250 3.27 1.23 4.83
N ILE A 251 3.82 0.71 3.75
CA ILE A 251 3.74 1.33 2.43
C ILE A 251 3.05 0.38 1.46
N GLY A 252 1.91 0.82 0.93
CA GLY A 252 1.21 0.12 -0.13
C GLY A 252 1.63 0.65 -1.51
N VAL A 253 1.99 -0.22 -2.44
CA VAL A 253 2.35 0.15 -3.81
C VAL A 253 1.43 -0.54 -4.79
N SER A 254 0.88 0.19 -5.77
CA SER A 254 0.03 -0.40 -6.80
C SER A 254 -0.11 0.51 -8.02
N GLY A 255 -0.40 -0.08 -9.19
CA GLY A 255 -0.78 0.68 -10.39
C GLY A 255 -2.20 1.26 -10.34
N THR A 256 -3.06 0.66 -9.54
CA THR A 256 -4.47 1.06 -9.40
C THR A 256 -4.89 0.91 -7.94
N ILE A 257 -5.35 2.00 -7.34
CA ILE A 257 -5.84 2.01 -5.96
C ILE A 257 -7.33 2.38 -5.98
N PRO A 258 -8.21 1.57 -5.39
CA PRO A 258 -9.64 1.89 -5.33
C PRO A 258 -9.89 3.13 -4.48
N THR A 259 -10.89 3.91 -4.88
CA THR A 259 -11.29 5.11 -4.15
C THR A 259 -11.96 4.76 -2.81
N THR A 260 -11.91 5.67 -1.85
CA THR A 260 -12.57 5.55 -0.54
C THR A 260 -14.12 5.62 -0.60
N LYS A 261 -14.69 5.66 -1.80
CA LYS A 261 -16.15 5.56 -2.00
C LYS A 261 -16.70 4.22 -1.51
N TYR A 262 -15.95 3.14 -1.67
CA TYR A 262 -16.30 1.78 -1.25
C TYR A 262 -15.42 1.31 -0.10
N ALA A 263 -15.84 0.24 0.58
CA ALA A 263 -15.12 -0.35 1.70
C ALA A 263 -13.67 -0.71 1.35
N ASP A 264 -13.40 -1.22 0.14
CA ASP A 264 -12.05 -1.61 -0.30
C ASP A 264 -11.05 -0.47 -0.18
N GLY A 265 -11.38 0.72 -0.70
CA GLY A 265 -10.50 1.89 -0.63
C GLY A 265 -10.27 2.38 0.80
N LEU A 266 -11.32 2.35 1.65
CA LEU A 266 -11.17 2.77 3.03
C LEU A 266 -10.43 1.72 3.87
N THR A 267 -10.54 0.42 3.55
CA THR A 267 -9.72 -0.65 4.14
C THR A 267 -8.23 -0.43 3.85
N LEU A 268 -7.89 -0.10 2.60
CA LEU A 268 -6.50 0.21 2.24
C LEU A 268 -5.99 1.46 2.98
N ALA A 269 -6.78 2.52 3.04
CA ALA A 269 -6.42 3.72 3.80
C ALA A 269 -6.25 3.42 5.30
N THR A 270 -7.07 2.53 5.87
CA THR A 270 -6.92 2.06 7.26
C THR A 270 -5.55 1.39 7.48
N ASN A 271 -5.10 0.57 6.54
CA ASN A 271 -3.87 -0.21 6.68
C ASN A 271 -2.62 0.62 6.34
N PHE A 272 -2.64 1.32 5.20
CA PHE A 272 -1.47 1.98 4.62
C PHE A 272 -1.52 3.51 4.69
N GLY A 273 -2.64 4.12 5.07
CA GLY A 273 -2.76 5.57 5.03
C GLY A 273 -3.21 6.14 3.67
N PRO A 274 -3.03 7.44 3.41
CA PRO A 274 -3.49 8.09 2.19
C PRO A 274 -2.62 7.78 0.97
N ILE A 275 -3.16 8.02 -0.23
CA ILE A 275 -2.38 8.08 -1.47
C ILE A 275 -1.61 9.40 -1.48
N ILE A 276 -0.27 9.35 -1.48
CA ILE A 276 0.59 10.54 -1.46
C ILE A 276 1.37 10.75 -2.77
N VAL A 277 1.40 9.74 -3.62
CA VAL A 277 2.05 9.78 -4.94
C VAL A 277 1.12 9.15 -5.96
N ASP A 278 0.93 9.81 -7.09
CA ASP A 278 0.19 9.29 -8.25
C ASP A 278 0.99 9.56 -9.53
N VAL A 279 1.73 8.55 -9.99
CA VAL A 279 2.53 8.59 -11.22
C VAL A 279 1.80 7.83 -12.32
N LYS A 280 1.26 8.55 -13.29
CA LYS A 280 0.45 7.98 -14.37
C LYS A 280 1.28 7.51 -15.56
N ALA A 281 0.82 6.45 -16.23
CA ALA A 281 1.47 5.92 -17.43
C ALA A 281 1.60 7.00 -18.52
N GLN A 282 0.60 7.85 -18.70
CA GLN A 282 0.63 8.93 -19.68
C GLN A 282 1.78 9.91 -19.43
N GLN A 283 2.03 10.28 -18.16
CA GLN A 283 3.16 11.13 -17.81
C GLN A 283 4.48 10.47 -18.20
N LEU A 284 4.68 9.20 -17.83
CA LEU A 284 5.90 8.46 -18.12
C LEU A 284 6.12 8.24 -19.63
N GLN A 285 5.05 8.14 -20.41
CA GLN A 285 5.12 8.09 -21.88
C GLN A 285 5.56 9.44 -22.46
N GLN A 286 4.99 10.54 -22.00
CA GLN A 286 5.34 11.89 -22.44
C GLN A 286 6.80 12.23 -22.12
N GLU A 287 7.30 11.76 -20.98
CA GLU A 287 8.69 11.93 -20.55
C GLU A 287 9.66 10.91 -21.19
N GLY A 288 9.15 9.98 -22.01
CA GLY A 288 9.96 8.98 -22.71
C GLY A 288 10.50 7.84 -21.85
N TYR A 289 9.99 7.68 -20.64
CA TYR A 289 10.43 6.62 -19.70
C TYR A 289 9.82 5.25 -19.99
N ILE A 290 8.65 5.21 -20.61
CA ILE A 290 8.01 3.99 -21.07
C ILE A 290 7.53 4.15 -22.50
N SER A 291 7.42 3.02 -23.22
CA SER A 291 7.03 3.00 -24.62
C SER A 291 5.61 3.52 -24.81
N ASN A 292 5.39 4.22 -25.93
CA ASN A 292 4.07 4.60 -26.36
C ASN A 292 3.25 3.35 -26.72
N CYS A 293 2.00 3.30 -26.26
CA CYS A 293 1.06 2.25 -26.57
C CYS A 293 -0.01 2.77 -27.54
N LYS A 294 -0.19 2.08 -28.68
CA LYS A 294 -1.30 2.33 -29.59
C LYS A 294 -2.33 1.22 -29.41
N ILE A 295 -3.51 1.57 -28.95
CA ILE A 295 -4.62 0.62 -28.78
C ILE A 295 -5.45 0.68 -30.04
N SER A 296 -5.62 -0.48 -30.73
CA SER A 296 -6.55 -0.64 -31.83
C SER A 296 -7.68 -1.56 -31.39
N GLN A 297 -8.89 -1.06 -31.40
CA GLN A 297 -10.08 -1.86 -31.11
C GLN A 297 -10.61 -2.44 -32.43
N ILE A 298 -10.61 -3.77 -32.55
CA ILE A 298 -11.20 -4.48 -33.67
C ILE A 298 -12.56 -5.00 -33.21
N ARG A 299 -13.62 -4.51 -33.84
CA ARG A 299 -14.97 -5.04 -33.65
C ARG A 299 -15.21 -6.16 -34.64
N LEU A 300 -15.50 -7.33 -34.12
CA LEU A 300 -15.89 -8.48 -34.93
C LEU A 300 -17.40 -8.59 -34.90
N ASP A 301 -18.05 -8.46 -36.06
CA ASP A 301 -19.48 -8.68 -36.20
C ASP A 301 -19.68 -10.11 -36.73
N TYR A 302 -20.30 -10.96 -35.93
CA TYR A 302 -20.63 -12.33 -36.29
C TYR A 302 -22.09 -12.42 -36.72
N THR A 303 -22.35 -13.18 -37.77
CA THR A 303 -23.71 -13.60 -38.11
C THR A 303 -24.25 -14.54 -37.03
N SER A 304 -25.58 -14.67 -36.92
CA SER A 304 -26.23 -15.55 -35.94
C SER A 304 -25.77 -17.01 -35.96
N ASP A 305 -25.39 -17.52 -37.15
CA ASP A 305 -24.89 -18.88 -37.32
C ASP A 305 -23.42 -19.01 -36.88
N GLN A 306 -22.58 -18.04 -37.18
CA GLN A 306 -21.21 -17.97 -36.69
C GLN A 306 -21.14 -17.85 -35.14
N GLN A 307 -22.09 -17.13 -34.52
CA GLN A 307 -22.20 -17.08 -33.05
C GLN A 307 -22.52 -18.47 -32.45
N LYS A 308 -23.44 -19.23 -33.07
CA LYS A 308 -23.78 -20.58 -32.63
C LYS A 308 -22.61 -21.56 -32.74
N ASP A 309 -21.83 -21.47 -33.82
CA ASP A 309 -20.66 -22.32 -34.03
C ASP A 309 -19.51 -21.97 -33.09
N ALA A 310 -19.26 -20.69 -32.80
CA ALA A 310 -18.28 -20.23 -31.81
C ALA A 310 -18.61 -20.75 -30.39
N PHE A 311 -19.88 -20.75 -29.99
CA PHE A 311 -20.33 -21.32 -28.72
C PHE A 311 -20.25 -22.84 -28.63
N LYS A 312 -20.38 -23.57 -29.75
CA LYS A 312 -20.22 -25.03 -29.80
C LYS A 312 -18.76 -25.45 -29.67
N ASN A 313 -17.82 -24.68 -30.21
CA ASN A 313 -16.40 -25.00 -30.23
C ASN A 313 -15.66 -24.48 -28.97
N ALA A 314 -16.33 -23.73 -28.08
CA ALA A 314 -15.78 -23.22 -26.81
C ALA A 314 -16.06 -24.14 -25.60
N LYS A 315 -16.63 -25.33 -25.83
CA LYS A 315 -16.79 -26.42 -24.85
C LYS A 315 -15.73 -27.48 -25.05
#